data_b43e4443c2ff3048060e5b0326b877e1
#
_entry.id   b43e4443c2ff3048060e5b0326b877e1
#
_cell.length_a   1.000
_cell.length_b   1.000
_cell.length_c   1.000
_cell.angle_alpha   90.00
_cell.angle_beta   90.00
_cell.angle_gamma   90.00
#
_symmetry.space_group_name_H-M   'P 1'
#
loop_
_entity.id
_entity.type
_entity.pdbx_description
1 polymer ?
#
loop_
_entity_poly.entity_id
_entity_poly.type
_entity_poly.pdbx_seq_one_letter_code
_entity_poly.pdbx_strand_id
1 'polypeptide(L)'
;MRNLMKITKALSDENRIRVLLALRGGELCACQITELFGLAASTMSKHLSILYQAGLVDSRKDGRWIYFRLPDGKAPSTIKKAIDWISKAA
;
A
#
# COMPACT_ATOMS: atom_id res chain seq x y z
N MET A 1 12.91 5.90 14.62
CA MET A 1 12.05 7.09 14.46
C MET A 1 11.69 7.38 13.01
N ARG A 2 12.66 7.33 12.10
CA ARG A 2 12.41 7.60 10.68
C ARG A 2 11.35 6.66 10.06
N ASN A 3 11.44 5.36 10.37
CA ASN A 3 10.48 4.39 9.83
C ASN A 3 9.08 4.63 10.38
N LEU A 4 8.97 4.98 11.64
CA LEU A 4 7.68 5.29 12.25
C LEU A 4 7.03 6.49 11.56
N MET A 5 7.82 7.52 11.26
CA MET A 5 7.29 8.71 10.57
C MET A 5 6.83 8.38 9.15
N LYS A 6 7.53 7.52 8.46
CA LYS A 6 7.09 7.09 7.12
C LYS A 6 5.78 6.33 7.18
N ILE A 7 5.62 5.45 8.17
CA ILE A 7 4.39 4.69 8.36
C ILE A 7 3.23 5.63 8.69
N THR A 8 3.40 6.53 9.65
CA THR A 8 2.33 7.44 10.05
C THR A 8 1.94 8.37 8.92
N LYS A 9 2.91 8.86 8.15
CA LYS A 9 2.63 9.68 6.98
C LYS A 9 1.82 8.90 5.94
N ALA A 10 2.21 7.67 5.67
CA ALA A 10 1.51 6.83 4.69
C ALA A 10 0.06 6.58 5.11
N LEU A 11 -0.19 6.44 6.40
CA LEU A 11 -1.52 6.17 6.93
C LEU A 11 -2.37 7.42 7.16
N SER A 12 -1.85 8.60 6.88
CA SER A 12 -2.58 9.85 7.11
C SER A 12 -3.40 10.31 5.90
N ASP A 13 -3.67 9.41 4.97
CA ASP A 13 -4.45 9.72 3.78
C ASP A 13 -5.46 8.59 3.52
N GLU A 14 -6.72 8.97 3.33
CA GLU A 14 -7.81 8.00 3.14
C GLU A 14 -7.56 7.08 1.95
N ASN A 15 -7.10 7.62 0.83
CA ASN A 15 -6.86 6.80 -0.36
C ASN A 15 -5.79 5.75 -0.11
N ARG A 16 -4.75 6.09 0.63
CA ARG A 16 -3.68 5.14 0.94
C ARG A 16 -4.18 4.03 1.86
N ILE A 17 -5.00 4.36 2.84
CA ILE A 17 -5.63 3.34 3.69
C ILE A 17 -6.52 2.42 2.86
N ARG A 18 -7.32 3.00 1.95
CA ARG A 18 -8.22 2.21 1.09
C ARG A 18 -7.45 1.28 0.15
N VAL A 19 -6.27 1.70 -0.32
CA VAL A 19 -5.42 0.82 -1.13
C VAL A 19 -5.00 -0.40 -0.31
N LEU A 20 -4.55 -0.19 0.93
CA LEU A 20 -4.16 -1.30 1.80
C LEU A 20 -5.32 -2.26 2.02
N LEU A 21 -6.52 -1.74 2.25
CA LEU A 21 -7.69 -2.58 2.44
C LEU A 21 -8.04 -3.36 1.17
N ALA A 22 -7.90 -2.74 0.01
CA ALA A 22 -8.14 -3.42 -1.26
C ALA A 22 -7.17 -4.57 -1.50
N LEU A 23 -5.91 -4.41 -1.06
CA LEU A 23 -4.89 -5.44 -1.23
C LEU A 23 -5.05 -6.63 -0.30
N ARG A 24 -5.95 -6.56 0.68
CA ARG A 24 -6.26 -7.72 1.53
C ARG A 24 -6.83 -8.88 0.71
N GLY A 25 -7.46 -8.58 -0.41
CA GLY A 25 -8.02 -9.61 -1.29
C GLY A 25 -7.00 -10.27 -2.20
N GLY A 26 -5.76 -9.80 -2.19
CA GLY A 26 -4.69 -10.34 -3.01
C GLY A 26 -3.99 -9.26 -3.81
N GLU A 27 -3.01 -9.69 -4.59
CA GLU A 27 -2.20 -8.81 -5.42
C GLU A 27 -3.03 -8.14 -6.51
N LEU A 28 -2.77 -6.85 -6.74
CA LEU A 28 -3.41 -6.08 -7.80
C LEU A 28 -2.36 -5.34 -8.62
N CYS A 29 -2.63 -5.22 -9.91
CA CYS A 29 -1.83 -4.40 -10.80
C CYS A 29 -2.09 -2.92 -10.50
N ALA A 30 -1.07 -2.07 -10.67
CA ALA A 30 -1.22 -0.63 -10.50
C ALA A 30 -2.37 -0.07 -11.33
N CYS A 31 -2.57 -0.58 -12.56
CA CYS A 31 -3.66 -0.14 -13.41
C CYS A 31 -5.03 -0.50 -12.84
N GLN A 32 -5.16 -1.67 -12.22
CA GLN A 32 -6.41 -2.09 -11.58
C GLN A 32 -6.73 -1.18 -10.39
N ILE A 33 -5.72 -0.86 -9.59
CA ILE A 33 -5.89 0.02 -8.44
C ILE A 33 -6.32 1.42 -8.90
N THR A 34 -5.66 1.95 -9.93
CA THR A 34 -5.97 3.26 -10.49
C THR A 34 -7.42 3.32 -10.97
N GLU A 35 -7.84 2.28 -11.68
CA GLU A 35 -9.21 2.19 -12.20
C GLU A 35 -10.24 2.10 -11.09
N LEU A 36 -9.98 1.26 -10.10
CA LEU A 36 -10.89 1.09 -8.96
C LEU A 36 -11.14 2.40 -8.20
N PHE A 37 -10.12 3.22 -8.08
CA PHE A 37 -10.21 4.43 -7.27
C PHE A 37 -10.62 5.66 -8.07
N GLY A 38 -10.60 5.59 -9.40
CA GLY A 38 -10.97 6.72 -10.25
C GLY A 38 -10.02 7.90 -10.15
N LEU A 39 -8.81 7.71 -9.69
CA LEU A 39 -7.81 8.76 -9.58
C LEU A 39 -6.94 8.79 -10.84
N ALA A 40 -6.31 9.94 -11.08
CA ALA A 40 -5.33 10.04 -12.14
C ALA A 40 -4.16 9.10 -11.85
N ALA A 41 -3.57 8.53 -12.90
CA ALA A 41 -2.46 7.59 -12.76
C ALA A 41 -1.27 8.22 -12.01
N SER A 42 -0.99 9.50 -12.26
CA SER A 42 0.11 10.19 -11.59
C SER A 42 -0.15 10.35 -10.09
N THR A 43 -1.39 10.62 -9.71
CA THR A 43 -1.78 10.74 -8.30
C THR A 43 -1.68 9.39 -7.60
N MET A 44 -2.21 8.33 -8.23
CA MET A 44 -2.13 6.99 -7.66
C MET A 44 -0.67 6.53 -7.53
N SER A 45 0.16 6.86 -8.51
CA SER A 45 1.59 6.51 -8.48
C SER A 45 2.28 7.11 -7.25
N LYS A 46 1.93 8.34 -6.88
CA LYS A 46 2.49 8.97 -5.67
C LYS A 46 2.04 8.25 -4.40
N HIS A 47 0.76 7.89 -4.33
CA HIS A 47 0.23 7.13 -3.18
C HIS A 47 0.93 5.79 -3.03
N LEU A 48 1.08 5.05 -4.14
CA LEU A 48 1.74 3.75 -4.12
C LEU A 48 3.22 3.87 -3.74
N SER A 49 3.89 4.91 -4.22
CA SER A 49 5.28 5.18 -3.86
C SER A 49 5.44 5.43 -2.36
N ILE A 50 4.55 6.24 -1.78
CA ILE A 50 4.58 6.53 -0.34
C ILE A 50 4.36 5.25 0.47
N LEU A 51 3.41 4.42 0.07
CA LEU A 51 3.17 3.13 0.74
C LEU A 51 4.37 2.20 0.61
N TYR A 52 4.97 2.14 -0.56
CA TYR A 52 6.13 1.30 -0.80
C TYR A 52 7.33 1.75 0.04
N GLN A 53 7.59 3.05 0.09
CA GLN A 53 8.71 3.60 0.87
C GLN A 53 8.53 3.37 2.37
N ALA A 54 7.28 3.29 2.83
CA ALA A 54 6.99 3.00 4.24
C ALA A 54 7.07 1.50 4.56
N GLY A 55 7.21 0.64 3.54
CA GLY A 55 7.24 -0.81 3.73
C GLY A 55 5.87 -1.45 3.90
N LEU A 56 4.79 -0.70 3.62
CA LEU A 56 3.42 -1.19 3.80
C LEU A 56 2.91 -2.00 2.63
N VAL A 57 3.57 -1.91 1.48
CA VAL A 57 3.27 -2.75 0.32
C VAL A 57 4.58 -3.24 -0.29
N ASP A 58 4.53 -4.41 -0.91
CA ASP A 58 5.59 -4.91 -1.77
C ASP A 58 5.16 -4.70 -3.22
N SER A 59 6.14 -4.61 -4.11
CA SER A 59 5.86 -4.51 -5.53
C SER A 59 6.72 -5.51 -6.30
N ARG A 60 6.19 -5.96 -7.44
CA ARG A 60 6.97 -6.74 -8.39
C ARG A 60 6.65 -6.27 -9.80
N LYS A 61 7.62 -6.39 -10.66
CA LYS A 61 7.47 -6.01 -12.07
C LYS A 61 7.41 -7.26 -12.92
N ASP A 62 6.42 -7.30 -13.82
CA ASP A 62 6.27 -8.40 -14.78
C ASP A 62 6.07 -7.76 -16.15
N GLY A 63 7.15 -7.70 -16.95
CA GLY A 63 7.13 -6.97 -18.20
C GLY A 63 6.90 -5.49 -17.96
N ARG A 64 5.85 -4.95 -18.57
CA ARG A 64 5.46 -3.55 -18.38
C ARG A 64 4.45 -3.34 -17.23
N TRP A 65 4.03 -4.43 -16.58
CA TRP A 65 3.04 -4.39 -15.52
C TRP A 65 3.73 -4.35 -14.16
N ILE A 66 3.20 -3.51 -13.24
CA ILE A 66 3.68 -3.44 -11.86
C ILE A 66 2.55 -3.89 -10.97
N TYR A 67 2.83 -4.87 -10.11
CA TYR A 67 1.87 -5.44 -9.18
C TYR A 67 2.23 -5.04 -7.76
N PHE A 68 1.21 -4.80 -6.95
CA PHE A 68 1.37 -4.46 -5.54
C PHE A 68 0.64 -5.47 -4.68
N ARG A 69 1.20 -5.76 -3.52
CA ARG A 69 0.61 -6.70 -2.56
C ARG A 69 0.98 -6.28 -1.15
N LEU A 70 0.22 -6.77 -0.16
CA LEU A 70 0.61 -6.59 1.23
C LEU A 70 1.89 -7.39 1.50
N PRO A 71 2.76 -6.92 2.43
CA PRO A 71 4.00 -7.63 2.75
C PRO A 71 3.71 -9.02 3.28
N ASP A 72 4.64 -9.95 3.04
CA ASP A 72 4.52 -11.32 3.51
C ASP A 72 4.84 -11.43 5.01
N GLY A 73 4.87 -12.66 5.51
CA GLY A 73 5.12 -12.94 6.92
C GLY A 73 6.51 -12.57 7.43
N LYS A 74 7.41 -12.18 6.52
CA LYS A 74 8.77 -11.75 6.87
C LYS A 74 8.87 -10.26 7.17
N ALA A 75 7.78 -9.52 6.98
CA ALA A 75 7.78 -8.07 7.25
C ALA A 75 8.05 -7.80 8.73
N PRO A 76 8.65 -6.64 9.06
CA PRO A 76 8.85 -6.24 10.46
C PRO A 76 7.53 -6.24 11.23
N SER A 77 7.61 -6.52 12.53
CA SER A 77 6.41 -6.58 13.37
C SER A 77 5.64 -5.25 13.38
N THR A 78 6.34 -4.13 13.28
CA THR A 78 5.71 -2.80 13.22
C THR A 78 4.78 -2.70 12.01
N ILE A 79 5.22 -3.20 10.86
CA ILE A 79 4.42 -3.19 9.63
C ILE A 79 3.20 -4.11 9.78
N LYS A 80 3.41 -5.31 10.30
CA LYS A 80 2.31 -6.26 10.53
C LYS A 80 1.25 -5.67 11.45
N LYS A 81 1.69 -5.03 12.53
CA LYS A 81 0.78 -4.40 13.49
C LYS A 81 0.01 -3.24 12.87
N ALA A 82 0.67 -2.43 12.04
CA ALA A 82 0.02 -1.31 11.36
C ALA A 82 -1.08 -1.81 10.43
N ILE A 83 -0.79 -2.82 9.62
CA ILE A 83 -1.77 -3.38 8.69
C ILE A 83 -2.93 -4.03 9.45
N ASP A 84 -2.63 -4.78 10.51
CA ASP A 84 -3.63 -5.41 11.33
C ASP A 84 -4.56 -4.39 11.98
N TRP A 85 -3.98 -3.31 12.51
CA TRP A 85 -4.74 -2.24 13.10
C TRP A 85 -5.72 -1.60 12.10
N ILE A 86 -5.24 -1.29 10.90
CA ILE A 86 -6.08 -0.73 9.84
C ILE A 86 -7.21 -1.69 9.48
N SER A 87 -6.89 -2.97 9.34
CA SER A 87 -7.86 -3.99 8.98
C SER A 87 -8.99 -4.11 10.00
N LYS A 88 -8.66 -3.93 11.27
CA LYS A 88 -9.65 -4.00 12.36
C LYS A 88 -10.38 -2.68 12.57
N ALA A 89 -9.73 -1.56 12.31
CA ALA A 89 -10.32 -0.24 12.53
C ALA A 89 -11.26 0.19 11.40
N ALA A 90 -11.12 -0.40 10.22
CA ALA A 90 -11.97 -0.08 9.07
C ALA A 90 -13.33 -0.86 9.08
#